data_ab6c4b2c04748c842c61adb9363487a9
#
_entry.id   ab6c4b2c04748c842c61adb9363487a9
#
_cell.length_a   1.000
_cell.length_b   1.000
_cell.length_c   1.000
_cell.angle_alpha   90.00
_cell.angle_beta   90.00
_cell.angle_gamma   90.00
#
_symmetry.space_group_name_H-M   'P 1'
#
loop_
_entity.id
_entity.type
_entity.pdbx_description
1 polymer ?
#
loop_
_entity_poly.entity_id
_entity_poly.type
_entity_poly.pdbx_seq_one_letter_code
_entity_poly.pdbx_strand_id
1 'polypeptide(L)'
;MNNQWNRREFLKKSSAATLAALAAGAPLSSLLSSCNNRRNAKADTVILLWMAGGMAHTDTFDPKRYTPFSKGMNANDVLSTFKPVPTILDGVSFSEGLESIGKVLDRGTVIRSYVAGDMGHILHSRHQYHWHTCYKPPQSVSAPHIGSWIAKELGTVNPVIPAFIDIGQRFTLGEGEELKAFHTAGFLGSEYGPFLIPDPSAGLESVRPPVGMSSMRFETRNQLYNDLISKGAMGEFGSDYQKESLRRSMEQAYILLKSPEAAAFDLSKEPKESYDVYNTGKFGLGCLMARRLTEQGARFISVTTEYEPFKSWDTHDNGHTRLIDMKKQIDGPISQLVKDLEKTGHLDRTLIILASEFSRDMMVEGRPDLKVQEQVQQPDIIHDIKNYGMHRHFTDGCSILMFGGGIKKGNVYGKTSDERPCKTVEKPIRIEEIHQTIYHALGIAEDANYIVEKRPFYTTPDGSGKAELELFG
;
A
#
# COMPACT_ATOMS: atom_id res chain seq x y z
N MET A 1 -7.22 29.11 30.35
CA MET A 1 -6.30 30.20 30.03
C MET A 1 -5.94 30.12 28.55
N ASN A 2 -6.56 30.95 27.73
CA ASN A 2 -6.33 30.99 26.28
C ASN A 2 -4.95 31.60 25.99
N ASN A 3 -3.98 30.78 25.62
CA ASN A 3 -2.68 31.23 25.17
C ASN A 3 -2.76 31.53 23.64
N GLN A 4 -3.39 32.65 23.27
CA GLN A 4 -3.32 33.17 21.91
C GLN A 4 -1.95 33.82 21.72
N TRP A 5 -1.08 33.14 20.98
CA TRP A 5 0.20 33.72 20.55
C TRP A 5 -0.06 34.90 19.61
N ASN A 6 0.49 36.05 19.93
CA ASN A 6 0.40 37.16 19.01
C ASN A 6 1.39 36.98 17.83
N ARG A 7 1.09 37.61 16.70
CA ARG A 7 1.89 37.53 15.45
C ARG A 7 3.39 37.78 15.66
N ARG A 8 3.75 38.63 16.62
CA ARG A 8 5.14 39.01 16.91
C ARG A 8 5.90 37.92 17.67
N GLU A 9 5.25 37.19 18.55
CA GLU A 9 5.85 36.05 19.26
C GLU A 9 5.99 34.83 18.33
N PHE A 10 5.02 34.62 17.45
CA PHE A 10 5.13 33.60 16.40
C PHE A 10 6.33 33.87 15.47
N LEU A 11 6.50 35.09 15.01
CA LEU A 11 7.64 35.50 14.16
C LEU A 11 8.98 35.42 14.88
N LYS A 12 9.06 35.75 16.16
CA LYS A 12 10.29 35.62 16.96
C LYS A 12 10.68 34.16 17.17
N LYS A 13 9.73 33.27 17.42
CA LYS A 13 10.00 31.84 17.60
C LYS A 13 10.28 31.11 16.28
N SER A 14 9.64 31.51 15.19
CA SER A 14 9.94 31.02 13.85
C SER A 14 11.34 31.42 13.38
N SER A 15 11.76 32.66 13.63
CA SER A 15 13.11 33.12 13.32
C SER A 15 14.20 32.46 14.20
N ALA A 16 13.89 32.14 15.45
CA ALA A 16 14.81 31.39 16.31
C ALA A 16 15.00 29.93 15.86
N ALA A 17 13.91 29.27 15.38
CA ALA A 17 13.98 27.94 14.81
C ALA A 17 14.75 27.92 13.48
N THR A 18 14.60 28.94 12.66
CA THR A 18 15.33 29.10 11.40
C THR A 18 16.83 29.40 11.67
N LEU A 19 17.15 30.17 12.67
CA LEU A 19 18.53 30.44 13.10
C LEU A 19 19.19 29.18 13.71
N ALA A 20 18.44 28.39 14.47
CA ALA A 20 18.93 27.12 15.01
C ALA A 20 19.21 26.09 13.90
N ALA A 21 18.37 26.03 12.85
CA ALA A 21 18.57 25.20 11.68
C ALA A 21 19.81 25.61 10.85
N LEU A 22 20.04 26.92 10.72
CA LEU A 22 21.24 27.48 10.08
C LEU A 22 22.52 27.22 10.88
N ALA A 23 22.46 27.29 12.21
CA ALA A 23 23.57 26.96 13.10
C ALA A 23 23.90 25.45 13.08
N ALA A 24 22.94 24.58 12.75
CA ALA A 24 23.11 23.14 12.59
C ALA A 24 23.67 22.73 11.21
N GLY A 25 23.97 23.69 10.31
CA GLY A 25 24.57 23.41 8.99
C GLY A 25 23.62 22.79 7.96
N ALA A 26 22.31 22.86 8.17
CA ALA A 26 21.34 22.40 7.19
C ALA A 26 21.30 23.35 5.97
N PRO A 27 21.44 22.88 4.73
CA PRO A 27 21.39 23.76 3.57
C PRO A 27 20.01 24.39 3.42
N LEU A 28 19.97 25.72 3.30
CA LEU A 28 18.74 26.51 3.18
C LEU A 28 17.87 26.07 1.98
N SER A 29 18.51 25.55 0.94
CA SER A 29 17.86 25.05 -0.26
C SER A 29 16.91 23.86 0.02
N SER A 30 17.28 22.96 0.93
CA SER A 30 16.44 21.80 1.27
C SER A 30 15.18 22.19 2.04
N LEU A 31 15.26 23.19 2.94
CA LEU A 31 14.11 23.71 3.66
C LEU A 31 13.14 24.48 2.74
N LEU A 32 13.67 25.25 1.80
CA LEU A 32 12.85 25.99 0.84
C LEU A 32 12.21 25.07 -0.22
N SER A 33 12.92 24.05 -0.70
CA SER A 33 12.36 23.02 -1.59
C SER A 33 11.24 22.23 -0.93
N SER A 34 11.44 21.80 0.31
CA SER A 34 10.42 21.06 1.06
C SER A 34 9.14 21.90 1.30
N CYS A 35 9.29 23.19 1.63
CA CYS A 35 8.13 24.09 1.79
C CYS A 35 7.40 24.36 0.46
N ASN A 36 8.13 24.44 -0.65
CA ASN A 36 7.53 24.73 -1.96
C ASN A 36 6.81 23.49 -2.53
N ASN A 37 7.39 22.30 -2.37
CA ASN A 37 6.76 21.04 -2.78
C ASN A 37 5.47 20.76 -2.01
N ARG A 38 5.43 21.02 -0.69
CA ARG A 38 4.21 20.88 0.12
C ARG A 38 3.06 21.78 -0.33
N ARG A 39 3.33 22.98 -0.86
CA ARG A 39 2.30 23.86 -1.41
C ARG A 39 1.63 23.31 -2.67
N ASN A 40 2.30 22.44 -3.39
CA ASN A 40 1.83 21.83 -4.62
C ASN A 40 1.33 20.37 -4.44
N ALA A 41 1.33 19.86 -3.20
CA ALA A 41 0.83 18.51 -2.93
C ALA A 41 -0.60 18.32 -3.41
N LYS A 42 -0.84 17.26 -4.16
CA LYS A 42 -2.15 16.86 -4.70
C LYS A 42 -2.93 16.01 -3.71
N ALA A 43 -2.24 15.25 -2.85
CA ALA A 43 -2.83 14.36 -1.85
C ALA A 43 -2.31 14.67 -0.45
N ASP A 44 -3.13 14.35 0.55
CA ASP A 44 -2.76 14.36 1.97
C ASP A 44 -2.69 12.93 2.53
N THR A 45 -3.45 12.02 1.94
CA THR A 45 -3.61 10.63 2.38
C THR A 45 -3.37 9.67 1.23
N VAL A 46 -2.78 8.52 1.52
CA VAL A 46 -2.67 7.39 0.60
C VAL A 46 -3.41 6.19 1.18
N ILE A 47 -4.23 5.53 0.36
CA ILE A 47 -4.82 4.22 0.66
C ILE A 47 -4.22 3.22 -0.34
N LEU A 48 -3.42 2.29 0.15
CA LEU A 48 -2.90 1.17 -0.63
C LEU A 48 -3.79 -0.05 -0.44
N LEU A 49 -4.45 -0.48 -1.50
CA LEU A 49 -5.25 -1.71 -1.57
C LEU A 49 -4.35 -2.81 -2.16
N TRP A 50 -3.87 -3.70 -1.31
CA TRP A 50 -2.83 -4.65 -1.66
C TRP A 50 -3.38 -6.05 -1.92
N MET A 51 -3.27 -6.52 -3.16
CA MET A 51 -3.71 -7.85 -3.61
C MET A 51 -2.53 -8.82 -3.58
N ALA A 52 -2.16 -9.27 -2.39
CA ALA A 52 -1.00 -10.14 -2.20
C ALA A 52 -1.18 -11.52 -2.84
N GLY A 53 -0.22 -11.94 -3.66
CA GLY A 53 -0.21 -13.24 -4.31
C GLY A 53 -0.12 -13.22 -5.84
N GLY A 54 0.11 -12.06 -6.45
CA GLY A 54 0.28 -11.96 -7.91
C GLY A 54 -1.04 -11.97 -8.68
N MET A 55 -1.72 -10.84 -8.68
CA MET A 55 -3.01 -10.68 -9.36
C MET A 55 -2.84 -10.65 -10.89
N ALA A 56 -3.41 -11.64 -11.59
CA ALA A 56 -3.31 -11.75 -13.05
C ALA A 56 -3.96 -10.56 -13.77
N HIS A 57 -3.18 -9.79 -14.53
CA HIS A 57 -3.68 -8.63 -15.28
C HIS A 57 -4.70 -9.02 -16.34
N THR A 58 -4.47 -10.15 -17.05
CA THR A 58 -5.36 -10.62 -18.12
C THR A 58 -6.70 -11.16 -17.61
N ASP A 59 -6.78 -11.53 -16.34
CA ASP A 59 -8.02 -11.99 -15.71
C ASP A 59 -8.64 -10.93 -14.79
N THR A 60 -8.11 -9.68 -14.83
CA THR A 60 -8.62 -8.55 -14.04
C THR A 60 -8.83 -7.28 -14.87
N PHE A 61 -7.82 -6.39 -14.95
CA PHE A 61 -7.99 -5.02 -15.47
C PHE A 61 -7.48 -4.81 -16.90
N ASP A 62 -6.94 -5.88 -17.51
CA ASP A 62 -6.46 -5.87 -18.89
C ASP A 62 -6.83 -7.17 -19.62
N PRO A 63 -8.15 -7.51 -19.70
CA PRO A 63 -8.58 -8.75 -20.32
C PRO A 63 -8.17 -8.80 -21.80
N LYS A 64 -7.67 -9.97 -22.19
CA LYS A 64 -7.34 -10.30 -23.58
C LYS A 64 -8.42 -11.18 -24.19
N ARG A 65 -8.15 -11.80 -25.32
CA ARG A 65 -9.09 -12.73 -25.97
C ARG A 65 -9.53 -13.81 -24.98
N TYR A 66 -10.81 -13.85 -24.69
CA TYR A 66 -11.43 -14.87 -23.84
C TYR A 66 -11.42 -16.22 -24.53
N THR A 67 -10.96 -17.23 -23.83
CA THR A 67 -10.94 -18.61 -24.29
C THR A 67 -11.68 -19.47 -23.26
N PRO A 68 -12.94 -19.86 -23.49
CA PRO A 68 -13.71 -20.67 -22.55
C PRO A 68 -13.10 -22.04 -22.34
N PHE A 69 -13.21 -22.57 -21.14
CA PHE A 69 -12.72 -23.92 -20.83
C PHE A 69 -13.41 -24.96 -21.72
N SER A 70 -12.59 -25.83 -22.32
CA SER A 70 -13.03 -27.08 -22.94
C SER A 70 -11.99 -28.17 -22.66
N LYS A 71 -12.45 -29.35 -22.33
CA LYS A 71 -11.55 -30.48 -22.04
C LYS A 71 -10.72 -30.86 -23.27
N GLY A 72 -9.39 -30.92 -23.09
CA GLY A 72 -8.44 -31.20 -24.16
C GLY A 72 -7.96 -29.94 -24.91
N MET A 73 -8.26 -28.76 -24.43
CA MET A 73 -7.78 -27.49 -25.02
C MET A 73 -6.27 -27.31 -24.81
N ASN A 74 -5.64 -26.59 -25.74
CA ASN A 74 -4.23 -26.23 -25.60
C ASN A 74 -4.09 -25.02 -24.68
N ALA A 75 -3.23 -25.10 -23.67
CA ALA A 75 -2.95 -24.04 -22.71
C ALA A 75 -2.40 -22.78 -23.38
N ASN A 76 -1.66 -22.89 -24.49
CA ASN A 76 -1.15 -21.75 -25.25
C ASN A 76 -2.24 -20.86 -25.85
N ASP A 77 -3.46 -21.41 -26.08
CA ASP A 77 -4.57 -20.64 -26.64
C ASP A 77 -5.29 -19.79 -25.60
N VAL A 78 -5.00 -19.96 -24.30
CA VAL A 78 -5.67 -19.27 -23.19
C VAL A 78 -4.95 -17.99 -22.87
N LEU A 79 -5.55 -16.83 -23.21
CA LEU A 79 -5.04 -15.50 -22.87
C LEU A 79 -5.81 -14.86 -21.70
N SER A 80 -7.12 -15.11 -21.61
CA SER A 80 -7.96 -14.72 -20.48
C SER A 80 -8.99 -15.82 -20.22
N THR A 81 -9.24 -16.10 -18.94
CA THR A 81 -10.22 -17.11 -18.52
C THR A 81 -11.60 -16.51 -18.21
N PHE A 82 -11.75 -15.21 -18.25
CA PHE A 82 -12.99 -14.46 -18.03
C PHE A 82 -13.36 -13.63 -19.27
N LYS A 83 -14.66 -13.40 -19.44
CA LYS A 83 -15.16 -12.52 -20.48
C LYS A 83 -14.78 -11.06 -20.18
N PRO A 84 -14.42 -10.28 -21.21
CA PRO A 84 -14.30 -8.84 -21.04
C PRO A 84 -15.71 -8.24 -20.85
N VAL A 85 -15.84 -7.33 -19.87
CA VAL A 85 -17.05 -6.52 -19.66
C VAL A 85 -16.70 -5.05 -19.80
N PRO A 86 -17.58 -4.22 -20.44
CA PRO A 86 -17.28 -2.82 -20.64
C PRO A 86 -17.21 -2.07 -19.31
N THR A 87 -16.31 -1.10 -19.23
CA THR A 87 -16.28 -0.11 -18.15
C THR A 87 -17.07 1.14 -18.53
N ILE A 88 -17.06 2.15 -17.67
CA ILE A 88 -17.65 3.47 -18.00
C ILE A 88 -16.86 4.22 -19.10
N LEU A 89 -15.64 3.81 -19.40
CA LEU A 89 -14.80 4.40 -20.45
C LEU A 89 -14.98 3.62 -21.76
N ASP A 90 -15.26 4.35 -22.82
CA ASP A 90 -15.41 3.78 -24.15
C ASP A 90 -14.14 3.01 -24.59
N GLY A 91 -14.33 1.78 -25.09
CA GLY A 91 -13.23 0.93 -25.56
C GLY A 91 -12.37 0.31 -24.44
N VAL A 92 -12.70 0.54 -23.19
CA VAL A 92 -11.98 -0.05 -22.05
C VAL A 92 -12.85 -1.12 -21.38
N SER A 93 -12.29 -2.33 -21.26
CA SER A 93 -12.95 -3.44 -20.58
C SER A 93 -12.13 -3.93 -19.38
N PHE A 94 -12.83 -4.43 -18.37
CA PHE A 94 -12.29 -5.25 -17.29
C PHE A 94 -12.81 -6.69 -17.43
N SER A 95 -12.30 -7.61 -16.65
CA SER A 95 -12.83 -8.96 -16.61
C SER A 95 -14.17 -9.02 -15.87
N GLU A 96 -15.05 -9.90 -16.33
CA GLU A 96 -16.30 -10.29 -15.64
C GLU A 96 -16.06 -10.47 -14.13
N GLY A 97 -16.96 -9.90 -13.32
CA GLY A 97 -16.86 -9.85 -11.85
C GLY A 97 -16.19 -8.60 -11.29
N LEU A 98 -15.83 -7.61 -12.15
CA LEU A 98 -15.25 -6.32 -11.78
C LEU A 98 -16.06 -5.13 -12.33
N GLU A 99 -17.37 -5.33 -12.49
CA GLU A 99 -18.26 -4.35 -13.11
C GLU A 99 -18.43 -3.08 -12.28
N SER A 100 -18.40 -3.21 -10.94
CA SER A 100 -18.58 -2.06 -10.04
C SER A 100 -17.37 -1.15 -10.04
N ILE A 101 -16.15 -1.71 -10.05
CA ILE A 101 -14.90 -0.94 -10.23
C ILE A 101 -14.89 -0.30 -11.62
N GLY A 102 -15.31 -1.03 -12.65
CA GLY A 102 -15.42 -0.51 -14.01
C GLY A 102 -16.31 0.75 -14.10
N LYS A 103 -17.37 0.84 -13.29
CA LYS A 103 -18.30 1.99 -13.25
C LYS A 103 -17.74 3.24 -12.57
N VAL A 104 -16.61 3.15 -11.88
CA VAL A 104 -15.94 4.29 -11.23
C VAL A 104 -14.60 4.64 -11.87
N LEU A 105 -14.25 3.99 -12.98
CA LEU A 105 -12.96 4.20 -13.65
C LEU A 105 -12.79 5.62 -14.19
N ASP A 106 -13.87 6.32 -14.45
CA ASP A 106 -13.88 7.74 -14.81
C ASP A 106 -13.34 8.69 -13.71
N ARG A 107 -13.15 8.21 -12.46
CA ARG A 107 -12.53 8.95 -11.34
C ARG A 107 -11.04 8.70 -11.23
N GLY A 108 -10.45 7.88 -12.10
CA GLY A 108 -9.04 7.50 -11.96
C GLY A 108 -8.39 7.05 -13.26
N THR A 109 -7.27 6.37 -13.10
CA THR A 109 -6.43 5.83 -14.17
C THR A 109 -6.21 4.34 -13.95
N VAL A 110 -6.32 3.54 -15.03
CA VAL A 110 -5.75 2.18 -15.06
C VAL A 110 -4.39 2.22 -15.74
N ILE A 111 -3.35 1.75 -15.03
CA ILE A 111 -2.01 1.54 -15.57
C ILE A 111 -1.93 0.08 -15.97
N ARG A 112 -1.62 -0.23 -17.24
CA ARG A 112 -1.51 -1.58 -17.79
C ARG A 112 -0.07 -2.03 -18.04
N SER A 113 0.88 -1.17 -17.72
CA SER A 113 2.29 -1.32 -18.13
C SER A 113 3.27 -1.40 -16.96
N TYR A 114 2.80 -1.75 -15.75
CA TYR A 114 3.71 -1.96 -14.63
C TYR A 114 4.55 -3.19 -14.87
N VAL A 115 5.88 -3.03 -14.73
CA VAL A 115 6.89 -4.07 -14.87
C VAL A 115 7.54 -4.30 -13.52
N ALA A 116 7.26 -5.44 -12.89
CA ALA A 116 7.82 -5.78 -11.58
C ALA A 116 9.35 -6.03 -11.63
N GLY A 117 9.84 -6.39 -12.80
CA GLY A 117 11.28 -6.60 -13.03
C GLY A 117 11.78 -7.95 -12.56
N ASP A 118 13.05 -8.19 -12.81
CA ASP A 118 13.76 -9.40 -12.43
C ASP A 118 14.59 -9.17 -11.18
N MET A 119 14.49 -10.09 -10.22
CA MET A 119 15.30 -10.12 -9.00
C MET A 119 16.05 -11.44 -8.83
N GLY A 120 16.30 -12.15 -9.93
CA GLY A 120 16.99 -13.44 -9.97
C GLY A 120 16.13 -14.65 -9.59
N HIS A 121 15.16 -14.46 -8.70
CA HIS A 121 14.14 -15.45 -8.34
C HIS A 121 12.79 -14.75 -8.26
N ILE A 122 11.74 -15.41 -8.79
CA ILE A 122 10.39 -14.87 -8.73
C ILE A 122 9.69 -15.46 -7.51
N LEU A 123 9.94 -14.82 -6.37
CA LEU A 123 9.34 -15.16 -5.08
C LEU A 123 8.45 -14.02 -4.63
N HIS A 124 7.29 -14.36 -4.07
CA HIS A 124 6.35 -13.37 -3.52
C HIS A 124 7.02 -12.49 -2.46
N SER A 125 7.77 -13.08 -1.53
CA SER A 125 8.50 -12.35 -0.49
C SER A 125 9.42 -11.26 -1.04
N ARG A 126 10.21 -11.58 -2.07
CA ARG A 126 11.15 -10.64 -2.69
C ARG A 126 10.45 -9.52 -3.43
N HIS A 127 9.40 -9.85 -4.19
CA HIS A 127 8.66 -8.85 -4.97
C HIS A 127 7.79 -7.96 -4.08
N GLN A 128 7.19 -8.51 -3.01
CA GLN A 128 6.50 -7.71 -1.99
C GLN A 128 7.46 -6.77 -1.27
N TYR A 129 8.63 -7.27 -0.83
CA TYR A 129 9.66 -6.42 -0.25
C TYR A 129 10.04 -5.27 -1.20
N HIS A 130 10.34 -5.60 -2.47
CA HIS A 130 10.70 -4.62 -3.51
C HIS A 130 9.56 -3.60 -3.74
N TRP A 131 8.32 -4.07 -3.84
CA TRP A 131 7.18 -3.17 -4.06
C TRP A 131 6.97 -2.21 -2.88
N HIS A 132 7.05 -2.71 -1.65
CA HIS A 132 6.79 -1.89 -0.46
C HIS A 132 7.96 -0.99 -0.05
N THR A 133 9.18 -1.33 -0.39
CA THR A 133 10.38 -0.58 0.02
C THR A 133 11.09 0.13 -1.12
N CYS A 134 10.81 -0.22 -2.38
CA CYS A 134 11.55 0.15 -3.59
C CYS A 134 12.94 -0.49 -3.68
N TYR A 135 13.43 -1.15 -2.66
CA TYR A 135 14.76 -1.76 -2.61
C TYR A 135 14.71 -3.26 -2.92
N LYS A 136 15.64 -3.74 -3.73
CA LYS A 136 15.75 -5.18 -4.04
C LYS A 136 16.41 -5.93 -2.88
N PRO A 137 15.83 -7.04 -2.38
CA PRO A 137 16.47 -7.87 -1.36
C PRO A 137 17.59 -8.74 -1.99
N PRO A 138 18.60 -9.20 -1.22
CA PRO A 138 18.82 -8.86 0.18
C PRO A 138 19.48 -7.49 0.36
N GLN A 139 19.17 -6.84 1.49
CA GLN A 139 19.80 -5.59 1.87
C GLN A 139 20.63 -5.78 3.15
N SER A 140 21.75 -5.08 3.25
CA SER A 140 22.57 -5.06 4.48
C SER A 140 21.88 -4.31 5.64
N VAL A 141 20.95 -3.42 5.29
CA VAL A 141 20.13 -2.64 6.23
C VAL A 141 18.68 -2.83 5.83
N SER A 142 17.79 -3.04 6.80
CA SER A 142 16.36 -3.17 6.54
C SER A 142 15.80 -1.85 5.98
N ALA A 143 15.35 -1.87 4.73
CA ALA A 143 14.76 -0.69 4.10
C ALA A 143 13.36 -0.41 4.67
N PRO A 144 12.99 0.87 4.87
CA PRO A 144 11.67 1.23 5.35
C PRO A 144 10.57 0.96 4.32
N HIS A 145 9.39 0.59 4.81
CA HIS A 145 8.17 0.58 4.01
C HIS A 145 7.84 1.98 3.49
N ILE A 146 7.22 2.10 2.31
CA ILE A 146 6.78 3.40 1.75
C ILE A 146 5.93 4.19 2.73
N GLY A 147 5.02 3.54 3.48
CA GLY A 147 4.21 4.18 4.52
C GLY A 147 5.06 4.76 5.66
N SER A 148 6.18 4.13 6.00
CA SER A 148 7.12 4.62 7.01
C SER A 148 7.89 5.85 6.51
N TRP A 149 8.28 5.88 5.23
CA TRP A 149 8.85 7.07 4.61
C TRP A 149 7.85 8.23 4.63
N ILE A 150 6.60 7.98 4.22
CA ILE A 150 5.53 8.99 4.23
C ILE A 150 5.27 9.50 5.66
N ALA A 151 5.22 8.60 6.64
CA ALA A 151 5.05 8.96 8.05
C ALA A 151 6.22 9.82 8.56
N LYS A 152 7.45 9.52 8.15
CA LYS A 152 8.66 10.26 8.52
C LYS A 152 8.67 11.66 7.92
N GLU A 153 8.40 11.78 6.62
CA GLU A 153 8.50 13.03 5.87
C GLU A 153 7.37 14.00 6.18
N LEU A 154 6.15 13.49 6.40
CA LEU A 154 4.95 14.32 6.51
C LEU A 154 4.37 14.37 7.93
N GLY A 155 4.67 13.39 8.77
CA GLY A 155 4.04 13.24 10.07
C GLY A 155 2.55 12.90 9.98
N THR A 156 1.83 13.05 11.08
CA THR A 156 0.39 12.84 11.18
C THR A 156 -0.39 14.05 10.66
N VAL A 157 -1.57 13.85 10.08
CA VAL A 157 -2.56 14.93 9.83
C VAL A 157 -3.30 15.21 11.14
N ASN A 158 -3.84 14.18 11.77
CA ASN A 158 -4.41 14.23 13.10
C ASN A 158 -3.37 13.68 14.09
N PRO A 159 -2.96 14.43 15.12
CA PRO A 159 -1.90 14.00 16.03
C PRO A 159 -2.24 12.74 16.86
N VAL A 160 -3.51 12.36 16.91
CA VAL A 160 -3.97 11.17 17.65
C VAL A 160 -3.95 9.92 16.78
N ILE A 161 -4.25 10.06 15.49
CA ILE A 161 -4.34 8.93 14.55
C ILE A 161 -2.93 8.57 14.07
N PRO A 162 -2.52 7.28 14.15
CA PRO A 162 -1.23 6.85 13.64
C PRO A 162 -1.02 7.26 12.17
N ALA A 163 0.18 7.73 11.84
CA ALA A 163 0.50 8.18 10.49
C ALA A 163 0.50 7.02 9.48
N PHE A 164 0.88 5.82 9.92
CA PHE A 164 0.87 4.61 9.11
C PHE A 164 0.02 3.53 9.80
N ILE A 165 -1.03 3.06 9.13
CA ILE A 165 -1.93 2.01 9.60
C ILE A 165 -1.94 0.88 8.57
N ASP A 166 -1.80 -0.38 9.03
CA ASP A 166 -1.87 -1.57 8.19
C ASP A 166 -3.01 -2.48 8.66
N ILE A 167 -3.95 -2.75 7.76
CA ILE A 167 -5.20 -3.47 8.02
C ILE A 167 -5.19 -4.80 7.28
N GLY A 168 -5.42 -5.89 8.00
CA GLY A 168 -5.53 -7.24 7.46
C GLY A 168 -4.27 -8.09 7.58
N GLN A 169 -3.13 -7.50 7.93
CA GLN A 169 -1.87 -8.22 8.07
C GLN A 169 -1.74 -8.88 9.45
N ARG A 170 -1.45 -10.18 9.49
CA ARG A 170 -1.31 -10.98 10.72
C ARG A 170 0.11 -11.45 11.02
N PHE A 171 1.06 -11.25 10.11
CA PHE A 171 2.41 -11.82 10.19
C PHE A 171 2.48 -13.35 10.12
N THR A 172 1.51 -14.00 9.51
CA THR A 172 1.59 -15.42 9.22
C THR A 172 2.49 -15.61 8.00
N LEU A 173 3.78 -15.73 8.24
CA LEU A 173 4.78 -15.64 7.20
C LEU A 173 5.14 -17.02 6.69
N GLY A 174 4.84 -17.30 5.43
CA GLY A 174 5.17 -18.56 4.78
C GLY A 174 6.56 -18.63 4.17
N GLU A 175 7.12 -17.49 3.74
CA GLU A 175 8.37 -17.45 2.97
C GLU A 175 9.37 -16.47 3.60
N GLY A 176 10.48 -16.97 4.08
CA GLY A 176 11.70 -16.25 4.37
C GLY A 176 11.66 -15.01 5.28
N GLU A 177 12.83 -14.55 5.60
CA GLU A 177 13.04 -13.41 6.51
C GLU A 177 12.74 -12.04 5.86
N GLU A 178 12.82 -11.95 4.53
CA GLU A 178 12.59 -10.71 3.79
C GLU A 178 11.16 -10.19 3.96
N LEU A 179 10.17 -11.07 4.10
CA LEU A 179 8.78 -10.66 4.37
C LEU A 179 8.62 -9.92 5.69
N LYS A 180 9.41 -10.26 6.70
CA LYS A 180 9.35 -9.58 8.00
C LYS A 180 9.86 -8.15 7.93
N ALA A 181 10.80 -7.88 7.04
CA ALA A 181 11.48 -6.60 6.96
C ALA A 181 10.58 -5.46 6.49
N PHE A 182 9.68 -5.69 5.53
CA PHE A 182 8.84 -4.60 5.01
C PHE A 182 7.66 -4.21 5.92
N HIS A 183 7.32 -5.04 6.90
CA HIS A 183 6.30 -4.70 7.92
C HIS A 183 6.86 -3.82 9.05
N THR A 184 8.03 -3.25 8.88
CA THR A 184 8.68 -2.41 9.88
C THR A 184 9.07 -1.06 9.28
N ALA A 185 9.43 -0.13 10.16
CA ALA A 185 10.01 1.15 9.72
C ALA A 185 11.48 1.02 9.27
N GLY A 186 12.04 -0.20 9.20
CA GLY A 186 13.45 -0.40 8.92
C GLY A 186 14.33 0.42 9.87
N PHE A 187 15.24 1.21 9.29
CA PHE A 187 16.16 2.07 10.06
C PHE A 187 15.53 3.40 10.53
N LEU A 188 14.29 3.73 10.15
CA LEU A 188 13.68 5.03 10.49
C LEU A 188 13.18 5.15 11.93
N GLY A 189 13.08 4.03 12.65
CA GLY A 189 12.56 4.00 14.02
C GLY A 189 11.10 3.57 14.12
N SER A 190 10.75 2.95 15.24
CA SER A 190 9.47 2.28 15.46
C SER A 190 8.26 3.22 15.44
N GLU A 191 8.44 4.50 15.74
CA GLU A 191 7.38 5.52 15.69
C GLU A 191 6.84 5.78 14.28
N TYR A 192 7.60 5.39 13.25
CA TYR A 192 7.17 5.48 11.84
C TYR A 192 6.67 4.14 11.29
N GLY A 193 6.69 3.08 12.11
CA GLY A 193 6.20 1.76 11.74
C GLY A 193 4.67 1.69 11.65
N PRO A 194 4.15 0.60 11.06
CA PRO A 194 2.72 0.42 10.93
C PRO A 194 2.03 0.17 12.28
N PHE A 195 0.91 0.83 12.50
CA PHE A 195 -0.07 0.44 13.49
C PHE A 195 -0.93 -0.68 12.90
N LEU A 196 -0.86 -1.88 13.48
CA LEU A 196 -1.44 -3.09 12.89
C LEU A 196 -2.87 -3.32 13.38
N ILE A 197 -3.76 -3.61 12.45
CA ILE A 197 -5.14 -4.06 12.69
C ILE A 197 -5.35 -5.38 11.95
N PRO A 198 -5.03 -6.52 12.58
CA PRO A 198 -5.08 -7.82 11.90
C PRO A 198 -6.49 -8.25 11.47
N ASP A 199 -7.51 -7.75 12.16
CA ASP A 199 -8.91 -7.99 11.82
C ASP A 199 -9.73 -6.70 11.97
N PRO A 200 -10.20 -6.11 10.86
CA PRO A 200 -10.96 -4.87 10.91
C PRO A 200 -12.31 -5.02 11.64
N SER A 201 -12.89 -6.21 11.70
CA SER A 201 -14.13 -6.44 12.47
C SER A 201 -13.92 -6.29 13.98
N ALA A 202 -12.70 -6.51 14.45
CA ALA A 202 -12.27 -6.33 15.84
C ALA A 202 -11.37 -5.09 16.02
N GLY A 203 -11.42 -4.13 15.09
CA GLY A 203 -10.53 -2.97 15.08
C GLY A 203 -10.56 -2.15 16.37
N LEU A 204 -11.73 -2.01 16.96
CA LEU A 204 -11.88 -1.31 18.23
C LEU A 204 -11.13 -1.99 19.40
N GLU A 205 -10.98 -3.30 19.37
CA GLU A 205 -10.22 -4.04 20.40
C GLU A 205 -8.72 -3.69 20.33
N SER A 206 -8.19 -3.37 19.13
CA SER A 206 -6.82 -2.95 18.93
C SER A 206 -6.51 -1.58 19.55
N VAL A 207 -7.53 -0.77 19.83
CA VAL A 207 -7.43 0.62 20.34
C VAL A 207 -8.13 0.81 21.68
N ARG A 208 -8.33 -0.27 22.44
CA ARG A 208 -8.88 -0.22 23.80
C ARG A 208 -7.95 -0.91 24.79
N PRO A 209 -7.91 -0.44 26.05
CA PRO A 209 -7.25 -1.19 27.09
C PRO A 209 -7.89 -2.59 27.22
N PRO A 210 -7.10 -3.62 27.57
CA PRO A 210 -7.62 -4.96 27.78
C PRO A 210 -8.81 -4.99 28.74
N VAL A 211 -9.76 -5.90 28.49
CA VAL A 211 -10.96 -6.06 29.31
C VAL A 211 -10.56 -6.30 30.79
N GLY A 212 -11.20 -5.59 31.72
CA GLY A 212 -10.92 -5.66 33.16
C GLY A 212 -9.73 -4.83 33.63
N MET A 213 -9.11 -4.04 32.74
CA MET A 213 -8.07 -3.09 33.12
C MET A 213 -8.70 -1.75 33.54
N SER A 214 -8.57 -1.38 34.81
CA SER A 214 -8.97 -0.05 35.26
C SER A 214 -8.03 1.04 34.74
N SER A 215 -8.54 2.27 34.62
CA SER A 215 -7.73 3.44 34.20
C SER A 215 -6.50 3.61 35.07
N MET A 216 -6.62 3.43 36.38
CA MET A 216 -5.50 3.52 37.32
C MET A 216 -4.40 2.47 37.02
N ARG A 217 -4.78 1.21 36.76
CA ARG A 217 -3.83 0.15 36.39
C ARG A 217 -3.17 0.43 35.06
N PHE A 218 -3.90 0.99 34.12
CA PHE A 218 -3.39 1.37 32.81
C PHE A 218 -2.35 2.49 32.94
N GLU A 219 -2.64 3.52 33.73
CA GLU A 219 -1.70 4.62 34.03
C GLU A 219 -0.46 4.14 34.77
N THR A 220 -0.62 3.30 35.80
CA THR A 220 0.51 2.72 36.53
C THR A 220 1.41 1.91 35.61
N ARG A 221 0.84 1.14 34.67
CA ARG A 221 1.64 0.39 33.66
C ARG A 221 2.43 1.31 32.73
N ASN A 222 1.80 2.38 32.28
CA ASN A 222 2.49 3.36 31.44
C ASN A 222 3.65 4.06 32.16
N GLN A 223 3.46 4.42 33.43
CA GLN A 223 4.53 4.98 34.28
C GLN A 223 5.67 3.97 34.48
N LEU A 224 5.34 2.72 34.85
CA LEU A 224 6.33 1.66 35.02
C LEU A 224 7.12 1.41 33.73
N TYR A 225 6.47 1.42 32.58
CA TYR A 225 7.12 1.25 31.28
C TYR A 225 8.12 2.39 30.99
N ASN A 226 7.71 3.64 31.24
CA ASN A 226 8.59 4.81 31.08
C ASN A 226 9.80 4.72 32.05
N ASP A 227 9.60 4.28 33.28
CA ASP A 227 10.68 4.06 34.25
C ASP A 227 11.64 2.94 33.82
N LEU A 228 11.14 1.85 33.27
CA LEU A 228 11.97 0.75 32.75
C LEU A 228 12.83 1.17 31.57
N ILE A 229 12.27 1.96 30.63
CA ILE A 229 13.05 2.50 29.50
C ILE A 229 14.10 3.50 29.98
N SER A 230 13.74 4.39 30.90
CA SER A 230 14.62 5.50 31.33
C SER A 230 15.68 5.08 32.35
N LYS A 231 15.38 4.14 33.25
CA LYS A 231 16.20 3.82 34.42
C LYS A 231 16.54 2.34 34.58
N GLY A 232 15.92 1.44 33.80
CA GLY A 232 16.08 -0.01 33.93
C GLY A 232 17.13 -0.62 33.01
N ALA A 233 17.21 -1.95 33.04
CA ALA A 233 18.11 -2.72 32.18
C ALA A 233 17.88 -2.49 30.68
N MET A 234 16.68 -2.13 30.27
CA MET A 234 16.39 -1.72 28.88
C MET A 234 17.10 -0.40 28.53
N GLY A 235 17.45 0.44 29.50
CA GLY A 235 18.24 1.66 29.32
C GLY A 235 19.72 1.40 28.98
N GLU A 236 20.21 0.19 29.17
CA GLU A 236 21.58 -0.22 28.84
C GLU A 236 21.72 -0.77 27.42
N PHE A 237 20.59 -1.17 26.78
CA PHE A 237 20.59 -1.73 25.43
C PHE A 237 20.05 -0.74 24.39
N GLY A 238 20.66 -0.77 23.20
CA GLY A 238 20.30 0.09 22.09
C GLY A 238 20.86 1.51 22.16
N SER A 239 20.82 2.22 21.05
CA SER A 239 21.22 3.63 20.96
C SER A 239 20.19 4.54 21.63
N ASP A 240 20.58 5.76 21.98
CA ASP A 240 19.66 6.76 22.52
C ASP A 240 18.52 7.06 21.54
N TYR A 241 18.81 6.99 20.22
CA TYR A 241 17.80 7.10 19.19
C TYR A 241 16.74 6.00 19.26
N GLN A 242 17.17 4.73 19.41
CA GLN A 242 16.24 3.59 19.51
C GLN A 242 15.36 3.67 20.75
N LYS A 243 15.92 4.10 21.89
CA LYS A 243 15.19 4.29 23.16
C LYS A 243 14.13 5.39 23.02
N GLU A 244 14.51 6.53 22.45
CA GLU A 244 13.60 7.66 22.23
C GLU A 244 12.50 7.30 21.23
N SER A 245 12.83 6.57 20.15
CA SER A 245 11.88 6.04 19.17
C SER A 245 10.83 5.13 19.82
N LEU A 246 11.27 4.20 20.65
CA LEU A 246 10.39 3.30 21.39
C LEU A 246 9.47 4.07 22.35
N ARG A 247 10.02 5.06 23.07
CA ARG A 247 9.25 5.92 23.97
C ARG A 247 8.16 6.68 23.24
N ARG A 248 8.46 7.25 22.08
CA ARG A 248 7.48 7.96 21.23
C ARG A 248 6.38 7.03 20.72
N SER A 249 6.73 5.83 20.27
CA SER A 249 5.75 4.84 19.82
C SER A 249 4.74 4.49 20.93
N MET A 250 5.23 4.28 22.15
CA MET A 250 4.38 3.97 23.29
C MET A 250 3.51 5.16 23.71
N GLU A 251 4.05 6.38 23.66
CA GLU A 251 3.29 7.60 23.94
C GLU A 251 2.15 7.81 22.94
N GLN A 252 2.40 7.59 21.64
CA GLN A 252 1.38 7.65 20.60
C GLN A 252 0.27 6.62 20.83
N ALA A 253 0.64 5.37 21.13
CA ALA A 253 -0.32 4.33 21.45
C ALA A 253 -1.17 4.69 22.69
N TYR A 254 -0.54 5.24 23.73
CA TYR A 254 -1.22 5.67 24.94
C TYR A 254 -2.21 6.80 24.71
N ILE A 255 -1.84 7.79 23.88
CA ILE A 255 -2.73 8.90 23.48
C ILE A 255 -3.94 8.35 22.75
N LEU A 256 -3.74 7.48 21.75
CA LEU A 256 -4.83 6.88 20.98
C LEU A 256 -5.80 6.10 21.86
N LEU A 257 -5.29 5.27 22.78
CA LEU A 257 -6.11 4.44 23.67
C LEU A 257 -7.02 5.26 24.61
N LYS A 258 -6.69 6.52 24.87
CA LYS A 258 -7.48 7.44 25.70
C LYS A 258 -8.36 8.41 24.92
N SER A 259 -8.21 8.44 23.62
CA SER A 259 -8.84 9.46 22.78
C SER A 259 -10.21 9.04 22.25
N PRO A 260 -11.17 9.97 22.10
CA PRO A 260 -12.43 9.72 21.42
C PRO A 260 -12.23 9.36 19.93
N GLU A 261 -11.14 9.75 19.30
CA GLU A 261 -10.78 9.42 17.91
C GLU A 261 -10.58 7.91 17.71
N ALA A 262 -10.33 7.13 18.77
CA ALA A 262 -10.36 5.68 18.74
C ALA A 262 -11.71 5.11 18.23
N ALA A 263 -12.80 5.89 18.28
CA ALA A 263 -14.09 5.53 17.68
C ALA A 263 -14.04 5.38 16.15
N ALA A 264 -13.02 5.91 15.47
CA ALA A 264 -12.80 5.68 14.04
C ALA A 264 -12.61 4.18 13.70
N PHE A 265 -12.04 3.43 14.63
CA PHE A 265 -11.80 1.99 14.51
C PHE A 265 -13.04 1.12 14.82
N ASP A 266 -14.15 1.72 15.24
CA ASP A 266 -15.40 1.03 15.61
C ASP A 266 -16.36 0.96 14.42
N LEU A 267 -16.32 -0.13 13.67
CA LEU A 267 -17.22 -0.35 12.53
C LEU A 267 -18.71 -0.52 12.94
N SER A 268 -19.00 -0.80 14.21
CA SER A 268 -20.39 -0.89 14.70
C SER A 268 -21.11 0.46 14.68
N LYS A 269 -20.38 1.55 14.50
CA LYS A 269 -20.94 2.91 14.34
C LYS A 269 -21.47 3.20 12.94
N GLU A 270 -21.14 2.35 11.97
CA GLU A 270 -21.63 2.52 10.60
C GLU A 270 -23.11 2.17 10.48
N PRO A 271 -23.87 2.94 9.67
CA PRO A 271 -25.21 2.54 9.27
C PRO A 271 -25.19 1.16 8.62
N LYS A 272 -26.25 0.36 8.88
CA LYS A 272 -26.30 -1.02 8.38
C LYS A 272 -26.13 -1.08 6.85
N GLU A 273 -26.76 -0.16 6.12
CA GLU A 273 -26.71 -0.09 4.66
C GLU A 273 -25.29 0.17 4.15
N SER A 274 -24.54 1.02 4.85
CA SER A 274 -23.12 1.27 4.55
C SER A 274 -22.27 0.04 4.87
N TYR A 275 -22.48 -0.54 6.05
CA TYR A 275 -21.74 -1.72 6.48
C TYR A 275 -21.93 -2.91 5.52
N ASP A 276 -23.17 -3.19 5.10
CA ASP A 276 -23.50 -4.36 4.28
C ASP A 276 -22.80 -4.34 2.91
N VAL A 277 -22.59 -3.16 2.31
CA VAL A 277 -21.88 -3.04 1.01
C VAL A 277 -20.42 -3.45 1.13
N TYR A 278 -19.79 -3.15 2.26
CA TYR A 278 -18.38 -3.48 2.50
C TYR A 278 -18.20 -4.87 3.13
N ASN A 279 -19.25 -5.51 3.63
CA ASN A 279 -19.16 -6.78 4.33
C ASN A 279 -19.05 -7.98 3.37
N THR A 280 -18.04 -7.95 2.52
CA THR A 280 -17.67 -9.04 1.60
C THR A 280 -16.55 -9.94 2.16
N GLY A 281 -16.09 -9.66 3.38
CA GLY A 281 -14.97 -10.30 4.04
C GLY A 281 -14.04 -9.26 4.70
N LYS A 282 -12.91 -9.73 5.22
CA LYS A 282 -11.96 -8.86 5.94
C LYS A 282 -11.45 -7.71 5.08
N PHE A 283 -11.15 -7.96 3.81
CA PHE A 283 -10.69 -6.91 2.89
C PHE A 283 -11.75 -5.82 2.71
N GLY A 284 -13.00 -6.19 2.48
CA GLY A 284 -14.09 -5.23 2.35
C GLY A 284 -14.30 -4.38 3.62
N LEU A 285 -14.32 -5.02 4.80
CA LEU A 285 -14.38 -4.30 6.08
C LEU A 285 -13.13 -3.44 6.31
N GLY A 286 -11.97 -3.87 5.81
CA GLY A 286 -10.75 -3.06 5.78
C GLY A 286 -10.90 -1.79 4.95
N CYS A 287 -11.55 -1.86 3.77
CA CYS A 287 -11.88 -0.69 2.96
C CYS A 287 -12.82 0.28 3.70
N LEU A 288 -13.82 -0.23 4.40
CA LEU A 288 -14.71 0.59 5.25
C LEU A 288 -13.93 1.30 6.36
N MET A 289 -13.03 0.58 7.03
CA MET A 289 -12.18 1.17 8.06
C MET A 289 -11.24 2.22 7.47
N ALA A 290 -10.64 1.96 6.31
CA ALA A 290 -9.78 2.91 5.62
C ALA A 290 -10.52 4.21 5.28
N ARG A 291 -11.79 4.15 4.83
CA ARG A 291 -12.64 5.32 4.63
C ARG A 291 -12.75 6.15 5.92
N ARG A 292 -13.15 5.52 7.01
CA ARG A 292 -13.32 6.18 8.32
C ARG A 292 -12.04 6.83 8.83
N LEU A 293 -10.92 6.11 8.70
CA LEU A 293 -9.60 6.60 9.11
C LEU A 293 -9.12 7.77 8.24
N THR A 294 -9.42 7.76 6.95
CA THR A 294 -9.16 8.89 6.05
C THR A 294 -9.92 10.13 6.51
N GLU A 295 -11.20 10.01 6.84
CA GLU A 295 -12.05 11.09 7.37
C GLU A 295 -11.52 11.64 8.71
N GLN A 296 -10.78 10.84 9.47
CA GLN A 296 -10.12 11.24 10.72
C GLN A 296 -8.67 11.71 10.54
N GLY A 297 -8.17 11.76 9.32
CA GLY A 297 -6.85 12.30 9.01
C GLY A 297 -5.69 11.31 9.16
N ALA A 298 -5.89 10.03 8.85
CA ALA A 298 -4.80 9.09 8.66
C ALA A 298 -3.95 9.49 7.44
N ARG A 299 -2.63 9.25 7.49
CA ARG A 299 -1.70 9.66 6.43
C ARG A 299 -1.46 8.56 5.38
N PHE A 300 -1.19 7.35 5.84
CA PHE A 300 -1.01 6.19 4.98
C PHE A 300 -1.76 4.99 5.56
N ILE A 301 -2.60 4.38 4.76
CA ILE A 301 -3.41 3.22 5.14
C ILE A 301 -3.14 2.12 4.12
N SER A 302 -2.65 0.97 4.58
CA SER A 302 -2.60 -0.26 3.79
C SER A 302 -3.80 -1.11 4.15
N VAL A 303 -4.49 -1.66 3.14
CA VAL A 303 -5.53 -2.68 3.31
C VAL A 303 -5.11 -3.88 2.47
N THR A 304 -4.80 -5.00 3.12
CA THR A 304 -4.24 -6.16 2.43
C THR A 304 -5.17 -7.36 2.43
N THR A 305 -5.16 -8.09 1.30
CA THR A 305 -5.56 -9.49 1.27
C THR A 305 -4.36 -10.34 1.70
N GLU A 306 -4.05 -10.42 2.96
CA GLU A 306 -2.84 -11.04 3.53
C GLU A 306 -2.27 -12.18 2.67
N TYR A 307 -0.96 -12.13 2.39
CA TYR A 307 -0.29 -13.20 1.67
C TYR A 307 -0.23 -14.48 2.52
N GLU A 308 -0.82 -15.53 2.01
CA GLU A 308 -0.62 -16.89 2.47
C GLU A 308 -0.24 -17.75 1.26
N PRO A 309 0.88 -18.50 1.31
CA PRO A 309 1.30 -19.35 0.19
C PRO A 309 0.18 -20.26 -0.31
N PHE A 310 -0.01 -20.29 -1.62
CA PHE A 310 -1.02 -21.09 -2.32
C PHE A 310 -2.48 -20.75 -1.99
N LYS A 311 -2.75 -19.57 -1.41
CA LYS A 311 -4.10 -19.08 -1.11
C LYS A 311 -4.38 -17.73 -1.78
N SER A 312 -5.65 -17.34 -1.75
CA SER A 312 -6.13 -16.04 -2.28
C SER A 312 -5.65 -15.81 -3.72
N TRP A 313 -4.94 -14.71 -3.99
CA TRP A 313 -4.39 -14.38 -5.31
C TRP A 313 -3.20 -15.25 -5.71
N ASP A 314 -2.58 -15.97 -4.77
CA ASP A 314 -1.50 -16.90 -5.05
C ASP A 314 -2.03 -18.21 -5.64
N THR A 315 -2.50 -18.13 -6.89
CA THR A 315 -3.14 -19.23 -7.63
C THR A 315 -2.09 -20.10 -8.30
N HIS A 316 -1.93 -21.33 -7.81
CA HIS A 316 -1.09 -22.37 -8.43
C HIS A 316 -1.92 -23.52 -8.99
N ASP A 317 -3.20 -23.56 -8.61
CA ASP A 317 -4.25 -24.42 -9.13
C ASP A 317 -5.62 -23.74 -8.96
N ASN A 318 -6.64 -24.22 -9.66
CA ASN A 318 -8.01 -23.69 -9.57
C ASN A 318 -8.11 -22.15 -9.77
N GLY A 319 -7.20 -21.54 -10.54
CA GLY A 319 -7.09 -20.10 -10.66
C GLY A 319 -8.38 -19.44 -11.12
N HIS A 320 -9.01 -19.97 -12.15
CA HIS A 320 -10.31 -19.45 -12.63
C HIS A 320 -11.38 -19.46 -11.53
N THR A 321 -11.57 -20.60 -10.85
CA THR A 321 -12.60 -20.76 -9.81
C THR A 321 -12.34 -19.84 -8.62
N ARG A 322 -11.07 -19.74 -8.18
CA ARG A 322 -10.66 -18.88 -7.05
C ARG A 322 -10.86 -17.39 -7.36
N LEU A 323 -10.54 -16.96 -8.58
CA LEU A 323 -10.69 -15.56 -8.96
C LEU A 323 -12.14 -15.09 -8.92
N ILE A 324 -13.12 -15.95 -9.15
CA ILE A 324 -14.54 -15.60 -8.97
C ILE A 324 -14.81 -15.08 -7.55
N ASP A 325 -14.32 -15.78 -6.53
CA ASP A 325 -14.54 -15.37 -5.14
C ASP A 325 -13.66 -14.17 -4.73
N MET A 326 -12.43 -14.08 -5.25
CA MET A 326 -11.56 -12.93 -5.01
C MET A 326 -12.16 -11.63 -5.59
N LYS A 327 -12.67 -11.68 -6.82
CA LYS A 327 -13.34 -10.52 -7.44
C LYS A 327 -14.56 -10.06 -6.67
N LYS A 328 -15.40 -11.01 -6.18
CA LYS A 328 -16.56 -10.68 -5.31
C LYS A 328 -16.16 -9.94 -4.04
N GLN A 329 -14.98 -10.26 -3.47
CA GLN A 329 -14.52 -9.59 -2.25
C GLN A 329 -14.09 -8.15 -2.49
N ILE A 330 -13.58 -7.82 -3.68
CA ILE A 330 -12.98 -6.50 -3.96
C ILE A 330 -13.89 -5.56 -4.75
N ASP A 331 -14.74 -6.05 -5.66
CA ASP A 331 -15.44 -5.21 -6.64
C ASP A 331 -16.38 -4.18 -6.00
N GLY A 332 -17.28 -4.63 -5.13
CA GLY A 332 -18.20 -3.75 -4.41
C GLY A 332 -17.47 -2.78 -3.47
N PRO A 333 -16.65 -3.27 -2.53
CA PRO A 333 -15.96 -2.42 -1.56
C PRO A 333 -15.06 -1.36 -2.16
N ILE A 334 -14.27 -1.67 -3.20
CA ILE A 334 -13.39 -0.67 -3.85
C ILE A 334 -14.22 0.40 -4.55
N SER A 335 -15.22 -0.02 -5.32
CA SER A 335 -16.12 0.93 -5.98
C SER A 335 -16.83 1.85 -4.98
N GLN A 336 -17.28 1.30 -3.86
CA GLN A 336 -17.95 2.06 -2.81
C GLN A 336 -17.00 3.01 -2.09
N LEU A 337 -15.75 2.58 -1.82
CA LEU A 337 -14.73 3.43 -1.21
C LEU A 337 -14.48 4.70 -2.05
N VAL A 338 -14.35 4.55 -3.37
CA VAL A 338 -14.17 5.69 -4.29
C VAL A 338 -15.37 6.64 -4.21
N LYS A 339 -16.60 6.09 -4.25
CA LYS A 339 -17.85 6.90 -4.19
C LYS A 339 -18.02 7.60 -2.85
N ASP A 340 -17.75 6.92 -1.75
CA ASP A 340 -17.91 7.50 -0.41
C ASP A 340 -16.92 8.64 -0.18
N LEU A 341 -15.64 8.47 -0.57
CA LEU A 341 -14.64 9.53 -0.46
C LEU A 341 -14.94 10.70 -1.42
N GLU A 342 -15.49 10.44 -2.61
CA GLU A 342 -15.98 11.49 -3.50
C GLU A 342 -17.14 12.26 -2.85
N LYS A 343 -18.13 11.55 -2.31
CA LYS A 343 -19.30 12.14 -1.65
C LYS A 343 -18.95 13.00 -0.44
N THR A 344 -17.95 12.59 0.34
CA THR A 344 -17.48 13.32 1.52
C THR A 344 -16.42 14.39 1.20
N GLY A 345 -16.04 14.54 -0.07
CA GLY A 345 -15.05 15.52 -0.53
C GLY A 345 -13.59 15.18 -0.20
N HIS A 346 -13.32 13.94 0.19
CA HIS A 346 -11.96 13.48 0.52
C HIS A 346 -11.20 12.91 -0.67
N LEU A 347 -11.90 12.47 -1.75
CA LEU A 347 -11.26 11.79 -2.88
C LEU A 347 -10.18 12.64 -3.57
N ASP A 348 -10.44 13.94 -3.76
CA ASP A 348 -9.48 14.82 -4.43
C ASP A 348 -8.15 14.96 -3.66
N ARG A 349 -8.16 14.71 -2.34
CA ARG A 349 -6.96 14.75 -1.46
C ARG A 349 -6.51 13.38 -0.98
N THR A 350 -7.10 12.30 -1.49
CA THR A 350 -6.76 10.92 -1.13
C THR A 350 -6.35 10.16 -2.39
N LEU A 351 -5.10 9.68 -2.42
CA LEU A 351 -4.62 8.80 -3.48
C LEU A 351 -4.92 7.34 -3.11
N ILE A 352 -5.85 6.71 -3.82
CA ILE A 352 -6.16 5.29 -3.68
C ILE A 352 -5.37 4.53 -4.73
N ILE A 353 -4.66 3.48 -4.33
CA ILE A 353 -3.84 2.64 -5.21
C ILE A 353 -4.23 1.18 -5.00
N LEU A 354 -4.60 0.48 -6.06
CA LEU A 354 -4.77 -0.98 -6.04
C LEU A 354 -3.63 -1.61 -6.83
N ALA A 355 -2.89 -2.50 -6.19
CA ALA A 355 -1.70 -3.12 -6.77
C ALA A 355 -1.45 -4.54 -6.25
N SER A 356 -0.57 -5.25 -6.93
CA SER A 356 0.00 -6.54 -6.54
C SER A 356 1.49 -6.54 -6.86
N GLU A 357 2.26 -7.48 -6.30
CA GLU A 357 3.71 -7.56 -6.49
C GLU A 357 4.14 -7.86 -7.93
N PHE A 358 3.38 -8.69 -8.62
CA PHE A 358 3.52 -9.03 -10.04
C PHE A 358 2.20 -9.58 -10.57
N SER A 359 2.18 -10.06 -11.80
CA SER A 359 1.03 -10.67 -12.43
C SER A 359 1.20 -12.19 -12.58
N ARG A 360 0.29 -12.81 -13.32
CA ARG A 360 0.33 -14.25 -13.65
C ARG A 360 0.03 -14.48 -15.12
N ASP A 361 0.58 -15.58 -15.64
CA ASP A 361 0.32 -16.08 -16.99
C ASP A 361 0.01 -17.59 -16.95
N MET A 362 -0.56 -18.12 -18.03
CA MET A 362 -0.84 -19.55 -18.15
C MET A 362 0.43 -20.36 -18.42
N MET A 363 1.35 -19.85 -19.24
CA MET A 363 2.47 -20.58 -19.80
C MET A 363 3.84 -20.01 -19.45
N VAL A 364 3.95 -18.69 -19.26
CA VAL A 364 5.22 -17.99 -19.07
C VAL A 364 5.52 -17.83 -17.59
N GLU A 365 6.66 -18.37 -17.13
CA GLU A 365 7.20 -18.12 -15.80
C GLU A 365 8.23 -16.99 -15.89
N GLY A 366 8.03 -15.91 -15.14
CA GLY A 366 8.91 -14.75 -15.13
C GLY A 366 8.64 -13.79 -16.27
N ARG A 367 9.56 -13.67 -17.17
CA ARG A 367 9.45 -12.88 -18.39
C ARG A 367 9.89 -13.68 -19.62
N PRO A 368 9.38 -13.33 -20.82
CA PRO A 368 9.46 -14.18 -21.99
C PRO A 368 10.89 -14.52 -22.45
N ASP A 369 11.85 -13.64 -22.20
CA ASP A 369 13.21 -13.71 -22.67
C ASP A 369 14.22 -14.26 -21.63
N LEU A 370 13.75 -14.63 -20.44
CA LEU A 370 14.56 -15.26 -19.41
C LEU A 370 14.20 -16.73 -19.19
N LYS A 371 15.24 -17.56 -19.09
CA LYS A 371 15.08 -18.93 -18.57
C LYS A 371 15.06 -18.85 -17.04
N VAL A 372 13.87 -18.88 -16.46
CA VAL A 372 13.66 -19.00 -15.02
C VAL A 372 13.34 -20.45 -14.70
N GLN A 373 13.78 -20.95 -13.54
CA GLN A 373 13.36 -22.27 -13.09
C GLN A 373 11.84 -22.24 -12.86
N GLU A 374 11.12 -23.11 -13.53
CA GLU A 374 9.66 -23.22 -13.39
C GLU A 374 9.31 -23.65 -11.97
N GLN A 375 8.55 -22.82 -11.27
CA GLN A 375 8.06 -23.12 -9.92
C GLN A 375 6.72 -23.86 -9.97
N VAL A 376 5.94 -23.63 -11.03
CA VAL A 376 4.63 -24.24 -11.25
C VAL A 376 4.59 -24.88 -12.61
N GLN A 377 4.47 -26.22 -12.64
CA GLN A 377 4.29 -26.93 -13.88
C GLN A 377 2.82 -26.91 -14.28
N GLN A 378 2.54 -26.49 -15.51
CA GLN A 378 1.22 -26.56 -16.11
C GLN A 378 1.25 -27.51 -17.31
N PRO A 379 0.21 -28.33 -17.51
CA PRO A 379 0.12 -29.20 -18.68
C PRO A 379 -0.13 -28.39 -19.95
N ASP A 380 0.50 -28.78 -21.06
CA ASP A 380 0.26 -28.16 -22.37
C ASP A 380 -1.20 -28.39 -22.85
N ILE A 381 -1.82 -29.50 -22.45
CA ILE A 381 -3.21 -29.82 -22.75
C ILE A 381 -4.02 -29.88 -21.46
N ILE A 382 -5.02 -29.03 -21.36
CA ILE A 382 -5.86 -28.88 -20.17
C ILE A 382 -7.02 -29.86 -20.23
N HIS A 383 -7.05 -30.84 -19.32
CA HIS A 383 -8.13 -31.82 -19.21
C HIS A 383 -9.05 -31.56 -18.00
N ASP A 384 -8.61 -30.78 -17.02
CA ASP A 384 -9.31 -30.51 -15.77
C ASP A 384 -9.42 -29.01 -15.56
N ILE A 385 -10.59 -28.55 -15.10
CA ILE A 385 -10.85 -27.14 -14.79
C ILE A 385 -9.85 -26.57 -13.75
N LYS A 386 -9.31 -27.42 -12.87
CA LYS A 386 -8.31 -26.98 -11.88
C LYS A 386 -7.02 -26.45 -12.52
N ASN A 387 -6.70 -26.88 -13.74
CA ASN A 387 -5.53 -26.44 -14.50
C ASN A 387 -5.85 -25.22 -15.40
N TYR A 388 -7.10 -24.79 -15.44
CA TYR A 388 -7.54 -23.64 -16.20
C TYR A 388 -7.48 -22.38 -15.35
N GLY A 389 -6.47 -21.54 -15.57
CA GLY A 389 -6.21 -20.32 -14.80
C GLY A 389 -4.78 -19.83 -14.99
N MET A 390 -4.54 -18.57 -14.66
CA MET A 390 -3.21 -17.95 -14.68
C MET A 390 -2.46 -18.38 -13.43
N HIS A 391 -1.54 -19.34 -13.55
CA HIS A 391 -0.89 -20.00 -12.41
C HIS A 391 0.61 -19.70 -12.29
N ARG A 392 1.28 -19.32 -13.39
CA ARG A 392 2.70 -19.01 -13.42
C ARG A 392 2.94 -17.54 -13.07
N HIS A 393 4.01 -17.26 -12.35
CA HIS A 393 4.39 -15.88 -12.01
C HIS A 393 4.86 -15.13 -13.26
N PHE A 394 4.31 -13.95 -13.49
CA PHE A 394 4.62 -13.12 -14.64
C PHE A 394 4.98 -11.69 -14.22
N THR A 395 6.16 -11.21 -14.61
CA THR A 395 6.73 -9.95 -14.10
C THR A 395 6.79 -8.82 -15.13
N ASP A 396 6.45 -9.10 -16.40
CA ASP A 396 6.67 -8.16 -17.52
C ASP A 396 5.39 -7.44 -18.01
N GLY A 397 4.33 -7.51 -17.22
CA GLY A 397 3.06 -6.84 -17.47
C GLY A 397 2.10 -7.04 -16.31
N CYS A 398 1.82 -5.96 -15.58
CA CYS A 398 0.90 -5.96 -14.45
C CYS A 398 -0.01 -4.73 -14.54
N SER A 399 -1.17 -4.81 -13.88
CA SER A 399 -2.09 -3.67 -13.81
C SER A 399 -2.10 -3.04 -12.42
N ILE A 400 -2.16 -1.70 -12.39
CA ILE A 400 -2.36 -0.90 -11.19
C ILE A 400 -3.56 0.03 -11.46
N LEU A 401 -4.45 0.20 -10.47
CA LEU A 401 -5.47 1.25 -10.50
C LEU A 401 -5.09 2.37 -9.54
N MET A 402 -5.32 3.62 -9.96
CA MET A 402 -5.15 4.79 -9.11
C MET A 402 -6.38 5.69 -9.21
N PHE A 403 -6.88 6.18 -8.05
CA PHE A 403 -8.01 7.11 -8.00
C PHE A 403 -7.69 8.28 -7.06
N GLY A 404 -8.24 9.45 -7.37
CA GLY A 404 -8.12 10.64 -6.53
C GLY A 404 -6.71 11.20 -6.43
N GLY A 405 -6.43 12.05 -5.44
CA GLY A 405 -5.08 12.58 -5.17
C GLY A 405 -4.42 13.28 -6.36
N GLY A 406 -5.20 13.93 -7.23
CA GLY A 406 -4.71 14.61 -8.43
C GLY A 406 -4.43 13.70 -9.63
N ILE A 407 -4.72 12.39 -9.52
CA ILE A 407 -4.57 11.46 -10.66
C ILE A 407 -5.56 11.82 -11.77
N LYS A 408 -5.10 11.71 -13.00
CA LYS A 408 -5.88 11.98 -14.20
C LYS A 408 -7.11 11.07 -14.26
N LYS A 409 -8.26 11.71 -14.42
CA LYS A 409 -9.56 11.03 -14.44
C LYS A 409 -9.83 10.42 -15.82
N GLY A 410 -10.44 9.22 -15.85
CA GLY A 410 -10.84 8.56 -17.09
C GLY A 410 -9.68 8.22 -18.03
N ASN A 411 -8.57 7.75 -17.51
CA ASN A 411 -7.34 7.56 -18.28
C ASN A 411 -6.86 6.10 -18.26
N VAL A 412 -6.26 5.68 -19.37
CA VAL A 412 -5.52 4.42 -19.52
C VAL A 412 -4.08 4.76 -19.82
N TYR A 413 -3.15 4.28 -18.98
CA TYR A 413 -1.72 4.50 -19.13
C TYR A 413 -1.02 3.22 -19.51
N GLY A 414 -0.24 3.26 -20.59
CA GLY A 414 0.52 2.15 -21.13
C GLY A 414 -0.34 1.05 -21.75
N LYS A 415 0.33 0.06 -22.33
CA LYS A 415 -0.32 -1.05 -23.02
C LYS A 415 0.51 -2.32 -22.87
N THR A 416 -0.17 -3.48 -22.75
CA THR A 416 0.42 -4.80 -22.94
C THR A 416 0.05 -5.36 -24.31
N SER A 417 0.79 -6.35 -24.79
CA SER A 417 0.50 -7.08 -26.02
C SER A 417 -0.86 -7.78 -25.92
N ASP A 418 -1.61 -7.78 -27.01
CA ASP A 418 -2.88 -8.51 -27.12
C ASP A 418 -2.69 -9.99 -27.42
N GLU A 419 -1.46 -10.37 -27.76
CA GLU A 419 -1.03 -11.76 -27.98
C GLU A 419 0.04 -12.17 -26.95
N ARG A 420 0.14 -13.50 -26.72
CA ARG A 420 1.14 -14.04 -25.82
C ARG A 420 2.54 -13.59 -26.25
N PRO A 421 3.35 -13.14 -25.29
CA PRO A 421 3.23 -13.34 -23.82
C PRO A 421 2.45 -12.26 -23.05
N CYS A 422 1.67 -11.42 -23.65
CA CYS A 422 0.88 -10.33 -23.02
C CYS A 422 1.73 -9.36 -22.21
N LYS A 423 2.98 -9.15 -22.62
CA LYS A 423 3.93 -8.26 -21.95
C LYS A 423 3.69 -6.80 -22.28
N THR A 424 4.24 -5.92 -21.45
CA THR A 424 4.25 -4.47 -21.68
C THR A 424 4.93 -4.13 -23.00
N VAL A 425 4.25 -3.31 -23.82
CA VAL A 425 4.73 -2.86 -25.15
C VAL A 425 4.77 -1.33 -25.27
N GLU A 426 4.03 -0.60 -24.42
CA GLU A 426 4.04 0.86 -24.43
C GLU A 426 4.15 1.40 -23.00
N LYS A 427 4.94 2.47 -22.84
CA LYS A 427 5.12 3.22 -21.58
C LYS A 427 5.35 2.32 -20.36
N PRO A 428 6.39 1.48 -20.35
CA PRO A 428 6.70 0.67 -19.18
C PRO A 428 6.94 1.58 -17.96
N ILE A 429 6.36 1.23 -16.82
CA ILE A 429 6.57 1.91 -15.55
C ILE A 429 7.06 0.90 -14.52
N ARG A 430 8.08 1.24 -13.75
CA ARG A 430 8.70 0.40 -12.73
C ARG A 430 8.38 0.91 -11.33
N ILE A 431 8.83 0.19 -10.34
CA ILE A 431 8.53 0.52 -8.95
C ILE A 431 9.13 1.86 -8.53
N GLU A 432 10.29 2.22 -9.04
CA GLU A 432 10.94 3.50 -8.76
C GLU A 432 10.08 4.68 -9.22
N GLU A 433 9.52 4.60 -10.43
CA GLU A 433 8.62 5.63 -10.96
C GLU A 433 7.27 5.64 -10.22
N ILE A 434 6.74 4.47 -9.83
CA ILE A 434 5.52 4.39 -9.00
C ILE A 434 5.72 5.07 -7.65
N HIS A 435 6.83 4.78 -6.95
CA HIS A 435 7.14 5.42 -5.67
C HIS A 435 7.31 6.93 -5.82
N GLN A 436 8.09 7.37 -6.82
CA GLN A 436 8.26 8.81 -7.08
C GLN A 436 6.94 9.51 -7.45
N THR A 437 6.04 8.81 -8.16
CA THR A 437 4.70 9.34 -8.47
C THR A 437 3.86 9.51 -7.20
N ILE A 438 3.90 8.54 -6.27
CA ILE A 438 3.23 8.65 -4.97
C ILE A 438 3.82 9.79 -4.15
N TYR A 439 5.15 9.90 -4.08
CA TYR A 439 5.83 10.98 -3.36
C TYR A 439 5.52 12.35 -3.95
N HIS A 440 5.49 12.46 -5.29
CA HIS A 440 5.09 13.69 -5.98
C HIS A 440 3.66 14.12 -5.61
N ALA A 441 2.69 13.18 -5.61
CA ALA A 441 1.32 13.45 -5.19
C ALA A 441 1.26 14.03 -3.77
N LEU A 442 2.11 13.56 -2.88
CA LEU A 442 2.20 13.99 -1.48
C LEU A 442 3.09 15.23 -1.25
N GLY A 443 3.78 15.72 -2.29
CA GLY A 443 4.73 16.84 -2.16
C GLY A 443 6.00 16.48 -1.41
N ILE A 444 6.41 15.21 -1.42
CA ILE A 444 7.71 14.73 -0.91
C ILE A 444 8.73 14.92 -2.04
N ALA A 445 9.92 15.42 -1.68
CA ALA A 445 10.99 15.67 -2.65
C ALA A 445 11.54 14.35 -3.23
N GLU A 446 11.88 14.34 -4.53
CA GLU A 446 12.44 13.16 -5.22
C GLU A 446 13.78 12.71 -4.62
N ASP A 447 14.55 13.65 -4.06
CA ASP A 447 15.85 13.44 -3.42
C ASP A 447 15.77 13.29 -1.89
N ALA A 448 14.58 13.11 -1.33
CA ALA A 448 14.40 12.91 0.09
C ALA A 448 15.20 11.69 0.58
N ASN A 449 15.98 11.90 1.63
CA ASN A 449 16.89 10.88 2.14
C ASN A 449 17.06 10.96 3.65
N TYR A 450 17.61 9.89 4.23
CA TYR A 450 17.99 9.81 5.63
C TYR A 450 19.43 9.29 5.77
N ILE A 451 20.21 9.88 6.66
CA ILE A 451 21.61 9.47 6.87
C ILE A 451 21.66 8.31 7.86
N VAL A 452 22.12 7.14 7.41
CA VAL A 452 22.39 5.95 8.23
C VAL A 452 23.88 5.63 8.13
N GLU A 453 24.57 5.54 9.26
CA GLU A 453 26.01 5.24 9.32
C GLU A 453 26.87 6.12 8.36
N LYS A 454 26.53 7.41 8.28
CA LYS A 454 27.17 8.40 7.41
C LYS A 454 26.93 8.19 5.91
N ARG A 455 25.96 7.37 5.52
CA ARG A 455 25.54 7.16 4.13
C ARG A 455 24.12 7.65 3.94
N PRO A 456 23.80 8.35 2.84
CA PRO A 456 22.42 8.71 2.53
C PRO A 456 21.67 7.46 2.01
N PHE A 457 20.49 7.23 2.58
CA PHE A 457 19.47 6.32 2.06
C PHE A 457 18.31 7.16 1.56
N TYR A 458 18.03 7.05 0.29
CA TYR A 458 16.95 7.79 -0.37
C TYR A 458 15.62 7.01 -0.26
N THR A 459 14.52 7.71 -0.55
CA THR A 459 13.18 7.09 -0.62
C THR A 459 13.05 6.07 -1.75
N THR A 460 13.89 6.17 -2.79
CA THR A 460 14.13 5.16 -3.84
C THR A 460 15.62 4.88 -3.94
N PRO A 461 16.07 3.74 -4.46
CA PRO A 461 17.49 3.41 -4.56
C PRO A 461 18.29 4.53 -5.27
N ASP A 462 19.26 5.11 -4.57
CA ASP A 462 20.10 6.21 -5.06
C ASP A 462 19.34 7.44 -5.62
N GLY A 463 18.10 7.66 -5.18
CA GLY A 463 17.22 8.69 -5.72
C GLY A 463 16.75 8.42 -7.14
N SER A 464 16.76 7.15 -7.57
CA SER A 464 16.39 6.75 -8.94
C SER A 464 14.88 6.85 -9.18
N GLY A 465 14.49 6.82 -10.47
CA GLY A 465 13.14 7.02 -10.93
C GLY A 465 12.76 8.51 -10.97
N LYS A 466 11.68 8.80 -11.65
CA LYS A 466 11.02 10.11 -11.68
C LYS A 466 9.52 9.91 -11.61
N ALA A 467 8.84 10.88 -11.05
CA ALA A 467 7.38 10.87 -11.03
C ALA A 467 6.85 10.85 -12.48
N GLU A 468 5.89 9.96 -12.74
CA GLU A 468 5.23 9.90 -14.05
C GLU A 468 4.13 10.97 -14.12
N LEU A 469 4.50 12.13 -14.66
CA LEU A 469 3.64 13.31 -14.66
C LEU A 469 2.43 13.17 -15.59
N GLU A 470 2.45 12.28 -16.58
CA GLU A 470 1.30 12.00 -17.42
C GLU A 470 0.13 11.35 -16.68
N LEU A 471 0.39 10.81 -15.48
CA LEU A 471 -0.64 10.26 -14.59
C LEU A 471 -1.42 11.34 -13.84
N PHE A 472 -1.00 12.60 -13.86
CA PHE A 472 -1.69 13.71 -13.19
C PHE A 472 -2.53 14.54 -14.18
N GLY A 473 -3.64 15.10 -13.66
CA GLY A 473 -4.55 15.98 -14.37
C GLY A 473 -4.45 17.43 -13.96
#